data_dffdfb84ed0bdd23db7c536fec01c5ab
#
_entry.id   dffdfb84ed0bdd23db7c536fec01c5ab
#
_cell.length_a   1.000
_cell.length_b   1.000
_cell.length_c   1.000
_cell.angle_alpha   90.00
_cell.angle_beta   90.00
_cell.angle_gamma   90.00
#
_symmetry.space_group_name_H-M   'P 1'
#
loop_
_entity.id
_entity.type
_entity.pdbx_description
1 polymer ?
#
loop_
_entity_poly.entity_id
_entity_poly.type
_entity_poly.pdbx_seq_one_letter_code
_entity_poly.pdbx_strand_id
1 'polypeptide(L)'
;MSASPESTSANPADAPTHWLLVSSADNFEVSRARGFDIAGMKGRHRKKAETVKPGDTVFFYLVKIKAIGGMAEVTGTYYEDLNHIWTSSRDGEEYPFRFPIKPVSIIESPDDFVAVEPLVDSLDYPKRWPRANWTLAFQGNVHKLNEHDFEILASAIRSAAGEGGIK
;
A
#
# COMPACT_ATOMS: atom_id res chain seq x y z
N MET A 1 14.90 -4.84 33.16
CA MET A 1 14.66 -4.84 32.61
C MET A 1 14.46 -4.72 31.82
N SER A 2 14.44 -4.63 31.52
CA SER A 2 14.18 -4.66 30.67
C SER A 2 14.04 -4.71 29.80
N ALA A 3 13.95 -4.79 29.40
CA ALA A 3 13.86 -4.98 28.46
C ALA A 3 13.55 -4.89 27.66
N SER A 4 13.55 -4.85 27.47
CA SER A 4 13.27 -4.76 26.63
C SER A 4 12.81 -4.96 25.81
N PRO A 5 12.43 -4.67 25.75
CA PRO A 5 11.70 -5.00 24.90
C PRO A 5 11.89 -5.18 23.68
N GLU A 6 12.38 -5.12 23.51
CA GLU A 6 12.42 -5.24 22.53
C GLU A 6 12.60 -6.27 22.08
N SER A 7 12.91 -6.67 22.54
CA SER A 7 13.14 -7.63 22.05
C SER A 7 12.32 -8.28 21.41
N THR A 8 11.88 -8.32 21.69
CA THR A 8 11.09 -8.84 21.15
C THR A 8 10.85 -8.68 19.88
N SER A 9 10.97 -7.83 19.52
CA SER A 9 10.77 -7.46 18.23
C SER A 9 11.42 -8.29 17.23
N ALA A 10 12.32 -9.02 17.54
CA ALA A 10 13.04 -9.77 16.55
C ALA A 10 12.27 -10.95 15.98
N ASN A 11 11.10 -11.25 16.49
CA ASN A 11 10.29 -12.33 15.95
C ASN A 11 9.77 -11.96 14.56
N PRO A 12 10.20 -12.67 13.49
CA PRO A 12 9.76 -12.33 12.14
C PRO A 12 8.24 -12.38 11.97
N ALA A 13 7.54 -13.21 12.73
CA ALA A 13 6.10 -13.30 12.61
C ALA A 13 5.41 -12.03 13.08
N ASP A 14 6.07 -11.22 13.90
CA ASP A 14 5.51 -9.97 14.41
C ASP A 14 5.97 -8.75 13.61
N ALA A 15 6.88 -8.94 12.66
CA ALA A 15 7.34 -7.82 11.85
C ALA A 15 6.21 -7.32 10.97
N PRO A 16 6.16 -6.01 10.70
CA PRO A 16 5.13 -5.48 9.82
C PRO A 16 5.22 -6.07 8.42
N THR A 17 4.08 -6.27 7.82
CA THR A 17 3.99 -6.62 6.41
C THR A 17 3.78 -5.34 5.63
N HIS A 18 4.45 -5.21 4.50
CA HIS A 18 4.33 -4.01 3.69
C HIS A 18 3.51 -4.36 2.44
N TRP A 19 2.29 -3.87 2.43
CA TRP A 19 1.33 -4.15 1.37
C TRP A 19 1.36 -3.05 0.32
N LEU A 20 1.18 -3.43 -0.94
CA LEU A 20 0.96 -2.48 -2.01
C LEU A 20 -0.40 -2.80 -2.61
N LEU A 21 -1.32 -1.86 -2.51
CA LEU A 21 -2.65 -2.00 -3.08
C LEU A 21 -2.70 -1.26 -4.40
N VAL A 22 -3.15 -1.97 -5.44
CA VAL A 22 -3.30 -1.39 -6.77
C VAL A 22 -4.68 -0.77 -6.87
N SER A 23 -4.72 0.47 -7.29
CA SER A 23 -5.95 1.26 -7.29
C SER A 23 -6.06 2.05 -8.59
N SER A 24 -7.28 2.47 -8.91
CA SER A 24 -7.46 3.49 -9.93
C SER A 24 -7.35 4.86 -9.26
N ALA A 25 -7.14 5.90 -10.09
CA ALA A 25 -7.14 7.25 -9.56
C ALA A 25 -8.48 7.59 -8.93
N ASP A 26 -9.57 7.14 -9.54
CA ASP A 26 -10.90 7.41 -8.99
C ASP A 26 -11.08 6.78 -7.62
N ASN A 27 -10.67 5.54 -7.44
CA ASN A 27 -10.79 4.87 -6.14
C ASN A 27 -9.89 5.52 -5.11
N PHE A 28 -8.73 5.99 -5.51
CA PHE A 28 -7.84 6.71 -4.61
C PHE A 28 -8.52 7.98 -4.07
N GLU A 29 -9.24 8.69 -4.95
CA GLU A 29 -9.95 9.90 -4.53
C GLU A 29 -11.16 9.57 -3.66
N VAL A 30 -11.80 8.43 -3.87
CA VAL A 30 -12.85 7.97 -2.95
C VAL A 30 -12.27 7.79 -1.56
N SER A 31 -11.09 7.17 -1.46
CA SER A 31 -10.43 6.99 -0.17
C SER A 31 -10.02 8.33 0.43
N ARG A 32 -9.56 9.26 -0.41
CA ARG A 32 -9.21 10.60 0.07
C ARG A 32 -10.41 11.29 0.70
N ALA A 33 -11.56 11.21 0.03
CA ALA A 33 -12.79 11.83 0.55
C ALA A 33 -13.20 11.24 1.89
N ARG A 34 -12.85 9.99 2.14
CA ARG A 34 -13.12 9.32 3.42
C ARG A 34 -12.03 9.59 4.47
N GLY A 35 -10.99 10.33 4.13
CA GLY A 35 -9.87 10.55 5.05
C GLY A 35 -8.96 9.34 5.18
N PHE A 36 -8.98 8.44 4.22
CA PHE A 36 -8.17 7.21 4.24
C PHE A 36 -8.37 6.43 5.53
N ASP A 37 -9.64 6.22 5.89
CA ASP A 37 -10.00 5.54 7.14
C ASP A 37 -9.98 4.02 7.02
N ILE A 38 -10.22 3.48 5.82
CA ILE A 38 -10.20 2.04 5.59
C ILE A 38 -9.59 1.75 4.22
N ALA A 39 -9.07 0.55 4.07
CA ALA A 39 -8.64 0.01 2.80
C ALA A 39 -9.34 -1.31 2.58
N GLY A 40 -9.35 -1.80 1.34
CA GLY A 40 -10.07 -3.02 1.03
C GLY A 40 -9.34 -3.88 0.02
N MET A 41 -9.62 -5.17 0.09
CA MET A 41 -9.11 -6.16 -0.87
C MET A 41 -10.26 -6.87 -1.53
N LYS A 42 -10.06 -7.22 -2.81
CA LYS A 42 -11.07 -7.95 -3.57
C LYS A 42 -11.26 -9.36 -3.00
N GLY A 43 -12.42 -9.93 -3.31
CA GLY A 43 -12.81 -11.22 -2.74
C GLY A 43 -11.80 -12.33 -2.95
N ARG A 44 -11.13 -12.35 -4.10
CA ARG A 44 -10.16 -13.42 -4.39
C ARG A 44 -8.90 -13.33 -3.52
N HIS A 45 -8.74 -12.26 -2.76
CA HIS A 45 -7.58 -12.07 -1.90
C HIS A 45 -7.90 -12.27 -0.43
N ARG A 46 -8.92 -13.07 -0.14
CA ARG A 46 -9.34 -13.32 1.23
C ARG A 46 -8.18 -13.79 2.12
N LYS A 47 -7.38 -14.73 1.62
CA LYS A 47 -6.29 -15.26 2.44
C LYS A 47 -5.27 -14.20 2.81
N LYS A 48 -4.99 -13.29 1.88
CA LYS A 48 -4.10 -12.18 2.20
C LYS A 48 -4.72 -11.26 3.24
N ALA A 49 -6.00 -10.96 3.08
CA ALA A 49 -6.69 -10.08 4.03
C ALA A 49 -6.64 -10.64 5.44
N GLU A 50 -6.74 -11.97 5.56
CA GLU A 50 -6.71 -12.63 6.87
C GLU A 50 -5.37 -12.45 7.58
N THR A 51 -4.32 -12.11 6.86
CA THR A 51 -2.99 -11.93 7.45
C THR A 51 -2.67 -10.46 7.75
N VAL A 52 -3.55 -9.54 7.34
CA VAL A 52 -3.34 -8.12 7.64
C VAL A 52 -3.46 -7.91 9.15
N LYS A 53 -2.53 -7.14 9.70
CA LYS A 53 -2.51 -6.92 11.15
C LYS A 53 -2.09 -5.50 11.48
N PRO A 54 -2.43 -5.01 12.67
CA PRO A 54 -2.02 -3.67 13.08
C PRO A 54 -0.50 -3.51 12.98
N GLY A 55 -0.09 -2.35 12.50
CA GLY A 55 1.32 -2.06 12.29
C GLY A 55 1.79 -2.30 10.88
N ASP A 56 1.01 -3.03 10.07
CA ASP A 56 1.34 -3.22 8.66
C ASP A 56 1.27 -1.89 7.92
N THR A 57 1.96 -1.82 6.79
CA THR A 57 1.99 -0.63 5.93
C THR A 57 1.20 -0.89 4.66
N VAL A 58 0.57 0.14 4.14
CA VAL A 58 -0.14 0.07 2.87
C VAL A 58 0.37 1.19 1.97
N PHE A 59 0.82 0.83 0.76
CA PHE A 59 1.10 1.80 -0.29
C PHE A 59 -0.04 1.78 -1.30
N PHE A 60 -0.39 2.95 -1.83
CA PHE A 60 -1.43 3.04 -2.86
C PHE A 60 -0.78 3.30 -4.21
N TYR A 61 -0.78 2.27 -5.05
CA TYR A 61 -0.20 2.34 -6.39
C TYR A 61 -1.32 2.58 -7.40
N LEU A 62 -1.19 3.64 -8.20
CA LEU A 62 -2.22 4.04 -9.16
C LEU A 62 -1.82 3.51 -10.52
N VAL A 63 -2.55 2.50 -10.99
CA VAL A 63 -2.10 1.63 -12.06
C VAL A 63 -1.91 2.36 -13.39
N LYS A 64 -2.81 3.25 -13.77
CA LYS A 64 -2.70 3.90 -15.08
C LYS A 64 -1.59 4.93 -15.14
N ILE A 65 -1.37 5.63 -14.04
CA ILE A 65 -0.32 6.64 -14.01
C ILE A 65 1.00 6.10 -13.49
N LYS A 66 1.00 4.83 -13.03
CA LYS A 66 2.22 4.12 -12.62
C LYS A 66 2.96 4.87 -11.53
N ALA A 67 2.21 5.35 -10.56
CA ALA A 67 2.76 6.17 -9.49
C ALA A 67 2.10 5.82 -8.17
N ILE A 68 2.79 6.13 -7.07
CA ILE A 68 2.28 5.91 -5.73
C ILE A 68 1.81 7.22 -5.15
N GLY A 69 0.56 7.25 -4.68
CA GLY A 69 -0.05 8.45 -4.15
C GLY A 69 0.09 8.62 -2.66
N GLY A 70 0.52 7.60 -1.95
CA GLY A 70 0.68 7.73 -0.52
C GLY A 70 0.82 6.41 0.20
N MET A 71 0.95 6.50 1.53
CA MET A 71 1.01 5.31 2.35
C MET A 71 0.27 5.53 3.65
N ALA A 72 -0.18 4.43 4.24
CA ALA A 72 -0.95 4.42 5.47
C ALA A 72 -0.49 3.27 6.36
N GLU A 73 -0.92 3.29 7.60
CA GLU A 73 -0.63 2.23 8.56
C GLU A 73 -1.92 1.52 8.93
N VAL A 74 -1.87 0.20 8.99
CA VAL A 74 -3.02 -0.61 9.40
C VAL A 74 -3.19 -0.50 10.90
N THR A 75 -4.42 -0.27 11.35
CA THR A 75 -4.71 -0.09 12.77
C THR A 75 -5.57 -1.19 13.37
N GLY A 76 -6.02 -2.14 12.56
CA GLY A 76 -6.83 -3.25 13.05
C GLY A 76 -6.82 -4.42 12.09
N THR A 77 -7.60 -5.43 12.41
CA THR A 77 -7.68 -6.62 11.56
C THR A 77 -8.82 -6.48 10.56
N TYR A 78 -8.86 -7.41 9.62
CA TYR A 78 -9.84 -7.32 8.54
C TYR A 78 -11.25 -7.67 9.05
N TYR A 79 -12.22 -7.17 8.30
CA TYR A 79 -13.62 -7.52 8.47
C TYR A 79 -14.26 -7.54 7.09
N GLU A 80 -15.44 -8.14 7.00
CA GLU A 80 -16.15 -8.24 5.73
C GLU A 80 -17.29 -7.23 5.71
N ASP A 81 -17.39 -6.48 4.60
CA ASP A 81 -18.45 -5.48 4.43
C ASP A 81 -18.75 -5.40 2.96
N LEU A 82 -20.01 -5.56 2.60
CA LEU A 82 -20.43 -5.56 1.20
C LEU A 82 -20.98 -4.22 0.72
N ASN A 83 -20.99 -3.20 1.58
CA ASN A 83 -21.40 -1.87 1.14
C ASN A 83 -20.43 -1.37 0.08
N HIS A 84 -20.99 -0.82 -1.00
CA HIS A 84 -20.16 -0.36 -2.10
C HIS A 84 -19.40 0.90 -1.72
N ILE A 85 -18.09 0.89 -1.90
CA ILE A 85 -17.24 2.06 -1.70
C ILE A 85 -16.41 2.34 -2.94
N TRP A 86 -15.66 1.33 -3.39
CA TRP A 86 -14.77 1.48 -4.55
C TRP A 86 -15.34 0.72 -5.73
N THR A 87 -15.00 1.18 -6.92
CA THR A 87 -15.50 0.56 -8.15
C THR A 87 -14.39 -0.20 -8.84
N SER A 88 -14.66 -1.48 -9.15
CA SER A 88 -13.73 -2.31 -9.91
C SER A 88 -13.96 -2.11 -11.40
N SER A 89 -12.94 -2.35 -12.21
CA SER A 89 -13.09 -2.39 -13.65
C SER A 89 -13.91 -3.60 -14.09
N ARG A 90 -14.07 -4.60 -13.23
CA ARG A 90 -14.91 -5.76 -13.50
C ARG A 90 -16.30 -5.53 -12.93
N ASP A 91 -17.30 -5.72 -13.77
CA ASP A 91 -18.68 -5.56 -13.37
C ASP A 91 -19.00 -6.46 -12.18
N GLY A 92 -19.65 -5.88 -11.17
CA GLY A 92 -20.11 -6.64 -10.02
C GLY A 92 -19.03 -7.04 -9.02
N GLU A 93 -17.80 -6.71 -9.30
CA GLU A 93 -16.71 -7.05 -8.37
C GLU A 93 -16.60 -5.99 -7.30
N GLU A 94 -16.51 -6.43 -6.03
CA GLU A 94 -16.40 -5.53 -4.89
C GLU A 94 -15.12 -5.78 -4.12
N TYR A 95 -14.92 -4.96 -3.08
CA TYR A 95 -13.76 -5.04 -2.20
C TYR A 95 -14.28 -5.34 -0.79
N PRO A 96 -14.70 -6.58 -0.52
CA PRO A 96 -15.41 -6.88 0.73
C PRO A 96 -14.52 -7.03 1.95
N PHE A 97 -13.22 -7.30 1.76
CA PHE A 97 -12.35 -7.54 2.92
C PHE A 97 -11.63 -6.25 3.24
N ARG A 98 -12.07 -5.62 4.32
CA ARG A 98 -11.63 -4.28 4.70
C ARG A 98 -10.88 -4.29 6.00
N PHE A 99 -10.01 -3.32 6.16
CA PHE A 99 -9.28 -3.17 7.41
C PHE A 99 -9.06 -1.70 7.69
N PRO A 100 -9.09 -1.30 8.98
CA PRO A 100 -8.93 0.12 9.30
C PRO A 100 -7.48 0.54 9.10
N ILE A 101 -7.32 1.76 8.62
CA ILE A 101 -6.00 2.34 8.41
C ILE A 101 -6.01 3.76 8.94
N LYS A 102 -4.81 4.34 9.03
CA LYS A 102 -4.66 5.77 9.24
C LYS A 102 -3.61 6.27 8.26
N PRO A 103 -3.80 7.46 7.70
CA PRO A 103 -2.81 7.97 6.74
C PRO A 103 -1.50 8.29 7.46
N VAL A 104 -0.38 7.97 6.79
CA VAL A 104 0.94 8.32 7.29
C VAL A 104 1.51 9.46 6.44
N SER A 105 1.42 9.32 5.11
CA SER A 105 1.97 10.31 4.21
C SER A 105 1.19 10.23 2.91
N ILE A 106 0.27 11.15 2.69
CA ILE A 106 -0.57 11.18 1.50
C ILE A 106 -0.21 12.41 0.68
N ILE A 107 0.06 12.20 -0.60
CA ILE A 107 0.45 13.28 -1.50
C ILE A 107 -0.79 13.99 -2.02
N GLU A 108 -0.82 15.32 -1.87
CA GLU A 108 -2.00 16.10 -2.20
C GLU A 108 -2.25 16.17 -3.70
N SER A 109 -1.22 16.53 -4.46
CA SER A 109 -1.39 16.79 -5.87
C SER A 109 -0.92 15.62 -6.70
N PRO A 110 -1.72 15.17 -7.69
CA PRO A 110 -1.26 14.10 -8.58
C PRO A 110 0.06 14.40 -9.28
N ASP A 111 0.37 15.68 -9.49
CA ASP A 111 1.63 16.07 -10.11
C ASP A 111 2.83 15.66 -9.26
N ASP A 112 2.63 15.49 -7.97
CA ASP A 112 3.70 15.15 -7.04
C ASP A 112 3.74 13.67 -6.68
N PHE A 113 2.83 12.85 -7.23
CA PHE A 113 2.85 11.41 -6.95
C PHE A 113 4.20 10.83 -7.35
N VAL A 114 4.61 9.79 -6.62
CA VAL A 114 5.92 9.17 -6.82
C VAL A 114 5.85 8.24 -8.02
N ALA A 115 6.48 8.63 -9.11
CA ALA A 115 6.59 7.76 -10.28
C ALA A 115 7.44 6.56 -9.93
N VAL A 116 6.98 5.37 -10.28
CA VAL A 116 7.67 4.15 -9.89
C VAL A 116 8.79 3.81 -10.86
N GLU A 117 8.64 4.13 -12.14
CA GLU A 117 9.61 3.71 -13.13
C GLU A 117 11.06 4.12 -12.80
N PRO A 118 11.33 5.35 -12.35
CA PRO A 118 12.72 5.69 -12.01
C PRO A 118 13.28 4.88 -10.86
N LEU A 119 12.44 4.22 -10.07
CA LEU A 119 12.86 3.44 -8.91
C LEU A 119 12.98 1.94 -9.22
N VAL A 120 12.52 1.51 -10.41
CA VAL A 120 12.38 0.09 -10.71
C VAL A 120 13.69 -0.66 -10.55
N ASP A 121 14.79 -0.05 -11.02
CA ASP A 121 16.08 -0.74 -10.95
C ASP A 121 16.58 -0.91 -9.52
N SER A 122 16.09 -0.10 -8.59
CA SER A 122 16.46 -0.20 -7.18
C SER A 122 15.56 -1.14 -6.40
N LEU A 123 14.37 -1.42 -6.91
CA LEU A 123 13.41 -2.26 -6.21
C LEU A 123 13.64 -3.73 -6.51
N ASP A 124 13.37 -4.58 -5.51
CA ASP A 124 13.50 -6.02 -5.69
C ASP A 124 12.27 -6.65 -6.34
N TYR A 125 11.10 -6.17 -5.98
CA TYR A 125 9.85 -6.82 -6.38
C TYR A 125 9.69 -6.95 -7.89
N PRO A 126 9.91 -5.88 -8.69
CA PRO A 126 9.72 -6.01 -10.14
C PRO A 126 10.83 -6.77 -10.85
N LYS A 127 11.90 -7.15 -10.16
CA LYS A 127 13.00 -7.85 -10.82
C LYS A 127 12.64 -9.25 -11.31
N ARG A 128 11.48 -9.76 -10.91
CA ARG A 128 11.00 -11.05 -11.40
C ARG A 128 10.55 -11.01 -12.87
N TRP A 129 10.40 -9.80 -13.40
CA TRP A 129 9.93 -9.59 -14.77
C TRP A 129 11.03 -8.93 -15.59
N PRO A 130 11.03 -9.11 -16.93
CA PRO A 130 11.98 -8.34 -17.74
C PRO A 130 11.82 -6.85 -17.49
N ARG A 131 12.90 -6.12 -17.53
CA ARG A 131 12.88 -4.69 -17.19
C ARG A 131 11.82 -3.91 -17.99
N ALA A 132 11.70 -4.24 -19.28
CA ALA A 132 10.74 -3.55 -20.14
C ALA A 132 9.30 -3.85 -19.75
N ASN A 133 9.06 -4.92 -18.98
CA ASN A 133 7.72 -5.35 -18.60
C ASN A 133 7.48 -5.19 -17.10
N TRP A 134 8.15 -4.25 -16.48
CA TRP A 134 8.11 -4.10 -15.02
C TRP A 134 6.69 -3.87 -14.50
N THR A 135 5.81 -3.28 -15.30
CA THR A 135 4.45 -3.01 -14.84
C THR A 135 3.67 -4.28 -14.57
N LEU A 136 4.10 -5.42 -15.15
CA LEU A 136 3.43 -6.69 -14.86
C LEU A 136 3.56 -7.09 -13.39
N ALA A 137 4.60 -6.61 -12.72
CA ALA A 137 4.79 -6.87 -11.29
C ALA A 137 3.65 -6.32 -10.46
N PHE A 138 3.02 -5.24 -10.93
CA PHE A 138 2.01 -4.54 -10.16
C PHE A 138 0.61 -4.73 -10.72
N GLN A 139 0.37 -5.83 -11.39
CA GLN A 139 -0.97 -6.19 -11.83
C GLN A 139 -1.71 -6.90 -10.70
N GLY A 140 -3.03 -6.87 -10.77
CA GLY A 140 -3.86 -7.44 -9.72
C GLY A 140 -4.18 -6.41 -8.68
N ASN A 141 -4.60 -6.85 -7.50
CA ASN A 141 -5.14 -5.93 -6.50
C ASN A 141 -4.15 -5.67 -5.36
N VAL A 142 -3.34 -6.66 -4.98
CA VAL A 142 -2.54 -6.54 -3.78
C VAL A 142 -1.24 -7.30 -3.93
N HIS A 143 -0.17 -6.72 -3.38
CA HIS A 143 1.17 -7.31 -3.42
C HIS A 143 1.84 -7.11 -2.06
N LYS A 144 2.81 -7.95 -1.75
CA LYS A 144 3.64 -7.80 -0.56
C LYS A 144 5.03 -7.36 -0.97
N LEU A 145 5.57 -6.40 -0.25
CA LEU A 145 6.93 -5.90 -0.50
C LEU A 145 7.84 -6.26 0.67
N ASN A 146 9.13 -6.41 0.37
CA ASN A 146 10.10 -6.67 1.42
C ASN A 146 10.53 -5.36 2.07
N GLU A 147 11.35 -5.47 3.11
CA GLU A 147 11.80 -4.30 3.85
C GLU A 147 12.64 -3.35 2.99
N HIS A 148 13.45 -3.91 2.10
CA HIS A 148 14.27 -3.10 1.20
C HIS A 148 13.40 -2.19 0.33
N ASP A 149 12.37 -2.75 -0.27
CA ASP A 149 11.47 -1.99 -1.14
C ASP A 149 10.65 -0.99 -0.33
N PHE A 150 10.24 -1.39 0.87
CA PHE A 150 9.53 -0.48 1.76
C PHE A 150 10.35 0.78 2.04
N GLU A 151 11.64 0.62 2.35
CA GLU A 151 12.47 1.77 2.67
C GLU A 151 12.59 2.73 1.49
N ILE A 152 12.75 2.18 0.29
CA ILE A 152 12.87 3.01 -0.90
C ILE A 152 11.60 3.80 -1.15
N LEU A 153 10.46 3.12 -1.10
CA LEU A 153 9.19 3.76 -1.42
C LEU A 153 8.77 4.74 -0.32
N ALA A 154 8.95 4.38 0.94
CA ALA A 154 8.58 5.25 2.04
C ALA A 154 9.39 6.54 2.00
N SER A 155 10.70 6.42 1.73
CA SER A 155 11.56 7.60 1.63
C SER A 155 11.12 8.51 0.49
N ALA A 156 10.81 7.93 -0.67
CA ALA A 156 10.39 8.70 -1.83
C ALA A 156 9.06 9.42 -1.56
N ILE A 157 8.13 8.74 -0.89
CA ILE A 157 6.83 9.34 -0.57
C ILE A 157 6.98 10.49 0.40
N ARG A 158 7.78 10.31 1.44
CA ARG A 158 8.00 11.39 2.42
C ARG A 158 8.63 12.62 1.77
N SER A 159 9.58 12.39 0.89
CA SER A 159 10.17 13.50 0.14
C SER A 159 9.14 14.22 -0.71
N ALA A 160 8.33 13.46 -1.44
CA ALA A 160 7.33 14.05 -2.33
C ALA A 160 6.26 14.79 -1.55
N ALA A 161 5.95 14.34 -0.35
CA ALA A 161 4.95 15.00 0.51
C ALA A 161 5.53 16.18 1.28
N GLY A 162 6.82 16.43 1.15
CA GLY A 162 7.48 17.53 1.86
C GLY A 162 7.87 17.22 3.28
N GLU A 163 7.74 15.98 3.69
CA GLU A 163 7.98 15.62 5.09
C GLU A 163 9.43 15.31 5.39
N GLY A 164 10.17 14.87 4.40
CA GLY A 164 11.57 14.57 4.60
C GLY A 164 12.47 15.75 4.38
N GLY A 165 11.91 16.77 3.89
CA GLY A 165 12.68 17.92 3.55
C GLY A 165 12.87 18.85 4.69
N ILE A 166 13.40 19.43 4.69
CA ILE A 166 13.44 20.15 5.55
C ILE A 166 13.13 21.08 5.41
N LYS A 167 12.87 21.34 5.22
CA LYS A 167 12.42 22.34 5.04
C LYS A 167 12.79 23.18 5.80
#